data_10d7234959c154a4783f67ade8dbe6d2
#
_entry.id   10d7234959c154a4783f67ade8dbe6d2
#
_cell.length_a   1.000
_cell.length_b   1.000
_cell.length_c   1.000
_cell.angle_alpha   90.00
_cell.angle_beta   90.00
_cell.angle_gamma   90.00
#
_symmetry.space_group_name_H-M   'P 1'
#
loop_
_entity.id
_entity.type
_entity.pdbx_description
1 polymer ?
#
loop_
_entity_poly.entity_id
_entity_poly.type
_entity_poly.pdbx_seq_one_letter_code
_entity_poly.pdbx_strand_id
1 'polypeptide(L)'
;MGGEVCPACCGAGRENTIDCPSSCEYLREARAHERPVAVAEDELPNRDIHMTEEFLEKNEALILWLTAALADAMESRKAVDRDAGEALEALIKTYRTLQSGLIYETRPQNPYASAIQERLKASIEELSKRIAEKSGLHNLRDADVLGVLVFLQRLQIGHNNGRPRGRMFYDFLRQSFPAPENEPAESIVRI
;
A
#
# COMPACT_ATOMS: atom_id res chain seq x y z
N MET A 1 21.59 20.29 -7.58
CA MET A 1 21.85 20.77 -8.95
C MET A 1 20.60 20.43 -9.77
N GLY A 2 19.75 21.41 -10.08
CA GLY A 2 18.61 21.26 -11.00
C GLY A 2 19.12 21.50 -12.42
N GLY A 3 19.40 20.44 -13.15
CA GLY A 3 19.74 20.52 -14.57
C GLY A 3 18.49 20.30 -15.41
N GLU A 4 18.36 21.04 -16.50
CA GLU A 4 17.34 20.75 -17.50
C GLU A 4 17.66 19.43 -18.23
N VAL A 5 16.67 18.54 -18.34
CA VAL A 5 16.79 17.25 -19.01
C VAL A 5 16.12 17.34 -20.38
N CYS A 6 16.82 16.97 -21.44
CA CYS A 6 16.24 16.96 -22.78
C CYS A 6 15.11 15.91 -22.90
N PRO A 7 14.13 16.09 -23.82
CA PRO A 7 12.99 15.18 -23.96
C PRO A 7 13.39 13.70 -24.16
N ALA A 8 14.43 13.44 -24.95
CA ALA A 8 14.90 12.08 -25.19
C ALA A 8 15.50 11.44 -23.92
N CYS A 9 16.32 12.19 -23.17
CA CYS A 9 16.88 11.74 -21.90
C CYS A 9 15.80 11.57 -20.83
N CYS A 10 14.81 12.47 -20.81
CA CYS A 10 13.65 12.36 -19.93
C CYS A 10 12.86 11.08 -20.21
N GLY A 11 12.56 10.79 -21.48
CA GLY A 11 11.84 9.58 -21.88
C GLY A 11 12.60 8.29 -21.52
N ALA A 12 13.90 8.24 -21.77
CA ALA A 12 14.74 7.07 -21.49
C ALA A 12 14.99 6.86 -19.98
N GLY A 13 15.12 7.95 -19.22
CA GLY A 13 15.44 7.90 -17.78
C GLY A 13 14.24 7.94 -16.84
N ARG A 14 13.03 8.16 -17.36
CA ARG A 14 11.80 8.33 -16.57
C ARG A 14 11.57 7.15 -15.62
N GLU A 15 11.42 7.46 -14.32
CA GLU A 15 11.20 6.47 -13.24
C GLU A 15 12.24 5.32 -13.22
N ASN A 16 13.32 5.46 -13.95
CA ASN A 16 14.39 4.48 -14.03
C ASN A 16 15.66 5.02 -13.36
N THR A 17 16.23 6.07 -13.94
CA THR A 17 17.40 6.79 -13.41
C THR A 17 17.05 8.19 -12.90
N ILE A 18 15.91 8.73 -13.32
CA ILE A 18 15.38 10.03 -12.92
C ILE A 18 14.29 9.82 -11.89
N ASP A 19 14.39 10.54 -10.78
CA ASP A 19 13.36 10.62 -9.75
C ASP A 19 12.29 11.63 -10.20
N CYS A 20 11.21 11.11 -10.79
CA CYS A 20 10.16 11.94 -11.37
C CYS A 20 9.11 12.31 -10.32
N PRO A 21 8.88 13.61 -10.06
CA PRO A 21 7.81 14.01 -9.14
C PRO A 21 6.43 13.69 -9.74
N SER A 22 5.48 13.29 -8.91
CA SER A 22 4.10 12.97 -9.34
C SER A 22 3.38 14.16 -9.98
N SER A 23 3.84 15.39 -9.71
CA SER A 23 3.33 16.62 -10.33
C SER A 23 3.83 16.87 -11.77
N CYS A 24 4.77 16.07 -12.27
CA CYS A 24 5.34 16.25 -13.60
C CYS A 24 4.31 15.97 -14.69
N GLU A 25 4.04 16.95 -15.56
CA GLU A 25 3.07 16.84 -16.65
C GLU A 25 3.46 15.74 -17.65
N TYR A 26 4.73 15.67 -18.02
CA TYR A 26 5.25 14.63 -18.92
C TYR A 26 5.13 13.22 -18.35
N LEU A 27 5.21 13.07 -17.02
CA LEU A 27 4.99 11.80 -16.36
C LEU A 27 3.51 11.41 -16.42
N ARG A 28 2.61 12.35 -16.09
CA ARG A 28 1.16 12.12 -16.13
C ARG A 28 0.67 11.78 -17.53
N GLU A 29 1.12 12.53 -18.55
CA GLU A 29 0.81 12.25 -19.94
C GLU A 29 1.29 10.86 -20.38
N ALA A 30 2.53 10.49 -20.04
CA ALA A 30 3.04 9.18 -20.37
C ALA A 30 2.26 8.04 -19.69
N ARG A 31 1.91 8.19 -18.42
CA ARG A 31 1.12 7.20 -17.68
C ARG A 31 -0.31 7.05 -18.22
N ALA A 32 -0.90 8.10 -18.79
CA ALA A 32 -2.19 8.01 -19.46
C ALA A 32 -2.16 7.04 -20.68
N HIS A 33 -0.99 6.82 -21.26
CA HIS A 33 -0.76 5.88 -22.37
C HIS A 33 -0.19 4.52 -21.91
N GLU A 34 0.23 4.40 -20.66
CA GLU A 34 0.71 3.13 -20.12
C GLU A 34 -0.47 2.21 -19.80
N ARG A 35 -0.39 0.97 -20.27
CA ARG A 35 -1.37 -0.04 -19.90
C ARG A 35 -0.98 -0.65 -18.57
N PRO A 36 -1.92 -0.87 -17.64
CA PRO A 36 -1.66 -1.67 -16.44
C PRO A 36 -1.05 -3.02 -16.84
N VAL A 37 -0.09 -3.48 -16.07
CA VAL A 37 0.46 -4.83 -16.27
C VAL A 37 -0.66 -5.82 -15.95
N ALA A 38 -1.16 -6.52 -16.98
CA ALA A 38 -2.12 -7.59 -16.78
C ALA A 38 -1.39 -8.75 -16.08
N VAL A 39 -1.63 -8.90 -14.79
CA VAL A 39 -1.13 -10.04 -14.02
C VAL A 39 -2.20 -11.13 -14.10
N ALA A 40 -1.83 -12.31 -14.57
CA ALA A 40 -2.75 -13.44 -14.60
C ALA A 40 -3.13 -13.86 -13.16
N GLU A 41 -4.38 -14.29 -12.94
CA GLU A 41 -4.83 -14.66 -11.58
C GLU A 41 -3.99 -15.79 -10.96
N ASP A 42 -3.42 -16.65 -11.79
CA ASP A 42 -2.54 -17.73 -11.36
C ASP A 42 -1.13 -17.28 -10.96
N GLU A 43 -0.74 -16.06 -11.31
CA GLU A 43 0.51 -15.42 -10.90
C GLU A 43 0.37 -14.59 -9.61
N LEU A 44 -0.86 -14.33 -9.14
CA LEU A 44 -1.08 -13.58 -7.92
C LEU A 44 -0.64 -14.39 -6.68
N PRO A 45 0.10 -13.76 -5.75
CA PRO A 45 0.48 -14.42 -4.51
C PRO A 45 -0.72 -14.59 -3.57
N ASN A 46 -0.58 -15.50 -2.59
CA ASN A 46 -1.57 -15.70 -1.54
C ASN A 46 -2.97 -16.07 -2.07
N ARG A 47 -3.04 -16.99 -3.03
CA ARG A 47 -4.28 -17.41 -3.71
C ARG A 47 -5.30 -18.07 -2.77
N ASP A 48 -4.86 -18.64 -1.68
CA ASP A 48 -5.66 -19.21 -0.62
C ASP A 48 -6.54 -18.18 0.12
N ILE A 49 -6.25 -16.89 -0.03
CA ILE A 49 -7.05 -15.80 0.53
C ILE A 49 -7.97 -15.27 -0.57
N HIS A 50 -9.28 -15.53 -0.40
CA HIS A 50 -10.30 -15.11 -1.35
C HIS A 50 -10.81 -13.70 -1.03
N MET A 51 -10.83 -12.86 -2.06
CA MET A 51 -11.38 -11.49 -2.00
C MET A 51 -12.83 -11.52 -2.47
N THR A 52 -13.76 -11.87 -1.58
CA THR A 52 -15.19 -11.80 -1.88
C THR A 52 -15.72 -10.38 -1.67
N GLU A 53 -16.81 -10.05 -2.32
CA GLU A 53 -17.50 -8.77 -2.12
C GLU A 53 -17.87 -8.56 -0.64
N GLU A 54 -18.43 -9.60 -0.01
CA GLU A 54 -18.73 -9.60 1.43
C GLU A 54 -17.50 -9.31 2.31
N PHE A 55 -16.32 -9.86 1.95
CA PHE A 55 -15.08 -9.57 2.67
C PHE A 55 -14.68 -8.10 2.53
N LEU A 56 -14.78 -7.55 1.32
CA LEU A 56 -14.42 -6.16 1.04
C LEU A 56 -15.37 -5.19 1.75
N GLU A 57 -16.67 -5.40 1.67
CA GLU A 57 -17.67 -4.60 2.37
C GLU A 57 -17.46 -4.62 3.90
N LYS A 58 -17.31 -5.80 4.46
CA LYS A 58 -17.07 -5.97 5.89
C LYS A 58 -15.80 -5.26 6.38
N ASN A 59 -14.76 -5.24 5.58
CA ASN A 59 -13.46 -4.70 5.94
C ASN A 59 -13.19 -3.31 5.34
N GLU A 60 -14.19 -2.62 4.79
CA GLU A 60 -14.03 -1.33 4.12
C GLU A 60 -13.27 -0.32 4.98
N ALA A 61 -13.67 -0.15 6.25
CA ALA A 61 -13.02 0.78 7.16
C ALA A 61 -11.54 0.43 7.40
N LEU A 62 -11.20 -0.85 7.52
CA LEU A 62 -9.82 -1.32 7.67
C LEU A 62 -9.01 -1.09 6.38
N ILE A 63 -9.63 -1.33 5.22
CA ILE A 63 -9.02 -1.08 3.91
C ILE A 63 -8.68 0.40 3.77
N LEU A 64 -9.64 1.29 4.01
CA LEU A 64 -9.43 2.74 3.94
C LEU A 64 -8.35 3.21 4.92
N TRP A 65 -8.39 2.71 6.15
CA TRP A 65 -7.42 3.06 7.19
C TRP A 65 -5.99 2.65 6.81
N LEU A 66 -5.78 1.42 6.37
CA LEU A 66 -4.45 0.93 5.99
C LEU A 66 -3.97 1.52 4.66
N THR A 67 -4.87 1.80 3.73
CA THR A 67 -4.53 2.50 2.48
C THR A 67 -4.01 3.91 2.75
N ALA A 68 -4.69 4.65 3.63
CA ALA A 68 -4.25 5.99 4.03
C ALA A 68 -2.89 5.95 4.74
N ALA A 69 -2.69 5.00 5.67
CA ALA A 69 -1.42 4.83 6.36
C ALA A 69 -0.27 4.45 5.42
N LEU A 70 -0.55 3.60 4.43
CA LEU A 70 0.42 3.21 3.40
C LEU A 70 0.81 4.40 2.52
N ALA A 71 -0.18 5.15 2.02
CA ALA A 71 0.07 6.34 1.20
C ALA A 71 0.87 7.41 1.96
N ASP A 72 0.54 7.66 3.24
CA ASP A 72 1.28 8.57 4.13
C ASP A 72 2.73 8.11 4.34
N ALA A 73 2.94 6.82 4.60
CA ALA A 73 4.27 6.25 4.77
C ALA A 73 5.12 6.37 3.50
N MET A 74 4.54 6.13 2.33
CA MET A 74 5.21 6.26 1.04
C MET A 74 5.59 7.72 0.74
N GLU A 75 4.70 8.68 1.03
CA GLU A 75 4.95 10.11 0.81
C GLU A 75 6.05 10.62 1.74
N SER A 76 5.92 10.38 3.04
CA SER A 76 6.85 10.90 4.06
C SER A 76 8.28 10.40 3.86
N ARG A 77 8.46 9.25 3.22
CA ARG A 77 9.77 8.64 2.92
C ARG A 77 10.19 8.80 1.47
N LYS A 78 9.34 9.37 0.60
CA LYS A 78 9.54 9.38 -0.85
C LYS A 78 9.82 7.98 -1.40
N ALA A 79 9.15 6.98 -0.81
CA ALA A 79 9.31 5.58 -1.16
C ALA A 79 8.72 5.30 -2.55
N VAL A 80 9.24 4.25 -3.18
CA VAL A 80 8.77 3.77 -4.49
C VAL A 80 7.87 2.55 -4.33
N ASP A 81 7.19 2.16 -5.40
CA ASP A 81 6.20 1.06 -5.37
C ASP A 81 6.81 -0.27 -4.94
N ARG A 82 8.09 -0.52 -5.26
CA ARG A 82 8.80 -1.70 -4.80
C ARG A 82 8.97 -1.73 -3.29
N ASP A 83 9.24 -0.60 -2.65
CA ASP A 83 9.40 -0.52 -1.19
C ASP A 83 8.09 -0.87 -0.49
N ALA A 84 6.96 -0.42 -1.04
CA ALA A 84 5.63 -0.80 -0.55
C ALA A 84 5.36 -2.30 -0.71
N GLY A 85 5.73 -2.88 -1.86
CA GLY A 85 5.62 -4.32 -2.10
C GLY A 85 6.41 -5.15 -1.10
N GLU A 86 7.68 -4.79 -0.84
CA GLU A 86 8.53 -5.48 0.14
C GLU A 86 7.96 -5.36 1.58
N ALA A 87 7.42 -4.20 1.95
CA ALA A 87 6.79 -3.99 3.26
C ALA A 87 5.54 -4.84 3.44
N LEU A 88 4.65 -4.85 2.44
CA LEU A 88 3.43 -5.65 2.46
C LEU A 88 3.75 -7.15 2.51
N GLU A 89 4.72 -7.63 1.73
CA GLU A 89 5.16 -9.03 1.76
C GLU A 89 5.68 -9.43 3.15
N ALA A 90 6.48 -8.59 3.79
CA ALA A 90 7.01 -8.85 5.13
C ALA A 90 5.90 -8.90 6.18
N LEU A 91 4.91 -7.99 6.12
CA LEU A 91 3.74 -8.02 7.00
C LEU A 91 2.88 -9.26 6.78
N ILE A 92 2.61 -9.63 5.53
CA ILE A 92 1.86 -10.85 5.21
C ILE A 92 2.54 -12.08 5.80
N LYS A 93 3.86 -12.22 5.64
CA LYS A 93 4.62 -13.32 6.24
C LYS A 93 4.51 -13.32 7.77
N THR A 94 4.58 -12.15 8.40
CA THR A 94 4.41 -11.99 9.85
C THR A 94 3.02 -12.46 10.31
N TYR A 95 1.95 -12.01 9.64
CA TYR A 95 0.58 -12.42 10.00
C TYR A 95 0.29 -13.89 9.70
N ARG A 96 0.91 -14.47 8.68
CA ARG A 96 0.82 -15.92 8.43
C ARG A 96 1.48 -16.74 9.54
N THR A 97 2.66 -16.34 10.01
CA THR A 97 3.31 -17.02 11.13
C THR A 97 2.51 -16.85 12.43
N LEU A 98 1.91 -15.70 12.65
CA LEU A 98 1.03 -15.44 13.79
C LEU A 98 -0.20 -16.36 13.78
N GLN A 99 -0.85 -16.55 12.63
CA GLN A 99 -1.98 -17.48 12.48
C GLN A 99 -1.58 -18.95 12.71
N SER A 100 -0.34 -19.31 12.48
CA SER A 100 0.18 -20.65 12.81
C SER A 100 0.60 -20.81 14.26
N GLY A 101 0.36 -19.79 15.10
CA GLY A 101 0.71 -19.79 16.52
C GLY A 101 2.17 -19.45 16.83
N LEU A 102 2.92 -19.02 15.82
CA LEU A 102 4.32 -18.63 15.98
C LEU A 102 4.44 -17.10 16.05
N ILE A 103 5.14 -16.60 17.07
CA ILE A 103 5.43 -15.17 17.20
C ILE A 103 6.78 -14.91 16.55
N TYR A 104 6.76 -14.63 15.25
CA TYR A 104 7.95 -14.29 14.48
C TYR A 104 7.64 -13.11 13.54
N GLU A 105 8.47 -12.09 13.59
CA GLU A 105 8.36 -10.92 12.75
C GLU A 105 9.34 -11.00 11.57
N THR A 106 8.81 -10.97 10.36
CA THR A 106 9.63 -10.82 9.15
C THR A 106 9.91 -9.33 8.92
N ARG A 107 11.18 -8.97 8.78
CA ARG A 107 11.58 -7.58 8.52
C ARG A 107 12.27 -7.45 7.17
N PRO A 108 11.91 -6.44 6.35
CA PRO A 108 12.65 -6.13 5.14
C PRO A 108 14.05 -5.64 5.47
N GLN A 109 15.02 -5.93 4.62
CA GLN A 109 16.37 -5.35 4.73
C GLN A 109 16.42 -3.91 4.17
N ASN A 110 15.52 -3.59 3.26
CA ASN A 110 15.38 -2.26 2.70
C ASN A 110 14.84 -1.27 3.75
N PRO A 111 15.58 -0.19 4.09
CA PRO A 111 15.17 0.74 5.14
C PRO A 111 13.88 1.49 4.84
N TYR A 112 13.55 1.75 3.56
CA TYR A 112 12.30 2.37 3.17
C TYR A 112 11.12 1.41 3.40
N ALA A 113 11.24 0.17 2.97
CA ALA A 113 10.25 -0.87 3.22
C ALA A 113 10.07 -1.14 4.72
N SER A 114 11.15 -1.18 5.49
CA SER A 114 11.09 -1.33 6.95
C SER A 114 10.32 -0.18 7.61
N ALA A 115 10.56 1.07 7.19
CA ALA A 115 9.84 2.22 7.72
C ALA A 115 8.33 2.21 7.37
N ILE A 116 7.97 1.74 6.16
CA ILE A 116 6.56 1.52 5.77
C ILE A 116 5.94 0.44 6.65
N GLN A 117 6.64 -0.69 6.85
CA GLN A 117 6.17 -1.78 7.70
C GLN A 117 5.88 -1.29 9.12
N GLU A 118 6.80 -0.55 9.74
CA GLU A 118 6.61 0.00 11.09
C GLU A 118 5.41 0.96 11.17
N ARG A 119 5.21 1.80 10.14
CA ARG A 119 4.06 2.72 10.09
C ARG A 119 2.74 1.96 9.98
N LEU A 120 2.67 0.93 9.13
CA LEU A 120 1.49 0.08 9.00
C LEU A 120 1.20 -0.68 10.29
N LYS A 121 2.20 -1.24 10.97
CA LYS A 121 2.04 -1.89 12.28
C LYS A 121 1.47 -0.93 13.32
N ALA A 122 2.07 0.25 13.46
CA ALA A 122 1.57 1.27 14.37
C ALA A 122 0.12 1.66 14.07
N SER A 123 -0.23 1.75 12.78
CA SER A 123 -1.58 2.06 12.32
C SER A 123 -2.59 0.94 12.67
N ILE A 124 -2.20 -0.33 12.54
CA ILE A 124 -3.03 -1.48 12.93
C ILE A 124 -3.25 -1.48 14.46
N GLU A 125 -2.21 -1.24 15.24
CA GLU A 125 -2.29 -1.17 16.69
C GLU A 125 -3.18 0.01 17.15
N GLU A 126 -3.05 1.16 16.50
CA GLU A 126 -3.87 2.33 16.78
C GLU A 126 -5.35 2.05 16.51
N LEU A 127 -5.66 1.45 15.35
CA LEU A 127 -7.05 1.08 15.03
C LEU A 127 -7.59 0.05 16.01
N SER A 128 -6.80 -0.96 16.37
CA SER A 128 -7.19 -1.98 17.35
C SER A 128 -7.54 -1.35 18.71
N LYS A 129 -6.74 -0.40 19.19
CA LYS A 129 -7.01 0.34 20.44
C LYS A 129 -8.30 1.15 20.34
N ARG A 130 -8.51 1.88 19.24
CA ARG A 130 -9.73 2.68 19.03
C ARG A 130 -11.00 1.81 19.00
N ILE A 131 -10.93 0.64 18.38
CA ILE A 131 -12.04 -0.31 18.37
C ILE A 131 -12.30 -0.83 19.78
N ALA A 132 -11.27 -1.22 20.53
CA ALA A 132 -11.39 -1.70 21.89
C ALA A 132 -12.01 -0.66 22.85
N GLU A 133 -11.61 0.60 22.73
CA GLU A 133 -12.14 1.71 23.52
C GLU A 133 -13.64 1.98 23.24
N LYS A 134 -14.08 1.82 21.98
CA LYS A 134 -15.48 2.09 21.58
C LYS A 134 -16.41 0.91 21.84
N SER A 135 -15.96 -0.32 21.61
CA SER A 135 -16.83 -1.52 21.66
C SER A 135 -16.67 -2.33 22.94
N GLY A 136 -15.68 -2.04 23.77
CA GLY A 136 -15.36 -2.85 24.95
C GLY A 136 -14.86 -4.26 24.63
N LEU A 137 -14.75 -4.62 23.36
CA LEU A 137 -14.31 -5.93 22.87
C LEU A 137 -13.16 -5.75 21.88
N HIS A 138 -12.09 -6.48 22.07
CA HIS A 138 -11.03 -6.57 21.08
C HIS A 138 -11.50 -7.37 19.89
N ASN A 139 -11.64 -6.74 18.70
CA ASN A 139 -12.00 -7.55 17.55
C ASN A 139 -11.50 -7.06 16.20
N LEU A 140 -10.28 -6.56 16.13
CA LEU A 140 -9.58 -6.61 14.87
C LEU A 140 -8.94 -7.99 14.76
N ARG A 141 -9.51 -8.87 13.92
CA ARG A 141 -9.01 -10.24 13.79
C ARG A 141 -7.78 -10.27 12.88
N ASP A 142 -6.75 -11.00 13.28
CA ASP A 142 -5.53 -11.17 12.46
C ASP A 142 -5.84 -11.69 11.05
N ALA A 143 -6.89 -12.50 10.88
CA ALA A 143 -7.34 -12.96 9.58
C ALA A 143 -7.87 -11.83 8.69
N ASP A 144 -8.60 -10.86 9.26
CA ASP A 144 -9.11 -9.71 8.52
C ASP A 144 -7.93 -8.78 8.13
N VAL A 145 -6.99 -8.55 9.04
CA VAL A 145 -5.75 -7.79 8.74
C VAL A 145 -4.95 -8.46 7.63
N LEU A 146 -4.71 -9.76 7.73
CA LEU A 146 -3.99 -10.51 6.70
C LEU A 146 -4.70 -10.39 5.35
N GLY A 147 -6.03 -10.55 5.32
CA GLY A 147 -6.81 -10.40 4.09
C GLY A 147 -6.65 -9.02 3.45
N VAL A 148 -6.72 -7.94 4.26
CA VAL A 148 -6.55 -6.58 3.75
C VAL A 148 -5.11 -6.32 3.28
N LEU A 149 -4.09 -6.84 3.98
CA LEU A 149 -2.70 -6.74 3.51
C LEU A 149 -2.50 -7.44 2.16
N VAL A 150 -3.11 -8.62 1.96
CA VAL A 150 -3.08 -9.33 0.67
C VAL A 150 -3.84 -8.57 -0.41
N PHE A 151 -4.96 -7.93 -0.08
CA PHE A 151 -5.68 -7.04 -0.99
C PHE A 151 -4.79 -5.89 -1.46
N LEU A 152 -4.13 -5.18 -0.54
CA LEU A 152 -3.21 -4.09 -0.88
C LEU A 152 -2.00 -4.58 -1.69
N GLN A 153 -1.49 -5.78 -1.41
CA GLN A 153 -0.42 -6.39 -2.21
C GLN A 153 -0.86 -6.65 -3.66
N ARG A 154 -2.07 -7.17 -3.86
CA ARG A 154 -2.63 -7.40 -5.21
C ARG A 154 -2.85 -6.09 -5.96
N LEU A 155 -3.33 -5.05 -5.27
CA LEU A 155 -3.41 -3.71 -5.86
C LEU A 155 -2.02 -3.19 -6.26
N GLN A 156 -1.02 -3.38 -5.40
CA GLN A 156 0.36 -2.96 -5.70
C GLN A 156 0.92 -3.67 -6.91
N ILE A 157 0.69 -4.97 -7.05
CA ILE A 157 1.14 -5.76 -8.20
C ILE A 157 0.44 -5.28 -9.48
N GLY A 158 -0.88 -5.04 -9.44
CA GLY A 158 -1.66 -4.62 -10.59
C GLY A 158 -1.40 -3.18 -11.05
N HIS A 159 -0.94 -2.31 -10.16
CA HIS A 159 -0.69 -0.89 -10.45
C HIS A 159 0.79 -0.51 -10.49
N ASN A 160 1.71 -1.45 -10.31
CA ASN A 160 3.14 -1.22 -10.41
C ASN A 160 3.59 -1.32 -11.88
N ASN A 161 4.29 -0.31 -12.38
CA ASN A 161 4.84 -0.30 -13.74
C ASN A 161 6.20 -1.00 -13.88
N GLY A 162 6.70 -1.64 -12.81
CA GLY A 162 7.95 -2.39 -12.79
C GLY A 162 9.23 -1.53 -12.85
N ARG A 163 9.11 -0.20 -12.86
CA ARG A 163 10.27 0.69 -12.92
C ARG A 163 10.92 0.85 -11.54
N PRO A 164 12.27 0.90 -11.46
CA PRO A 164 12.99 0.96 -10.17
C PRO A 164 12.61 2.15 -9.29
N ARG A 165 12.19 3.27 -9.88
CA ARG A 165 11.73 4.49 -9.21
C ARG A 165 10.26 4.78 -9.47
N GLY A 166 9.48 3.75 -9.87
CA GLY A 166 8.06 3.86 -10.13
C GLY A 166 7.27 4.23 -8.88
N ARG A 167 6.30 5.13 -9.03
CA ARG A 167 5.33 5.54 -8.00
C ARG A 167 3.91 5.50 -8.54
N MET A 168 3.64 4.64 -9.51
CA MET A 168 2.33 4.52 -10.15
C MET A 168 1.28 3.97 -9.18
N PHE A 169 1.66 2.98 -8.35
CA PHE A 169 0.81 2.47 -7.29
C PHE A 169 0.51 3.54 -6.23
N TYR A 170 1.53 4.30 -5.80
CA TYR A 170 1.32 5.41 -4.89
C TYR A 170 0.32 6.43 -5.44
N ASP A 171 0.47 6.85 -6.69
CA ASP A 171 -0.45 7.80 -7.31
C ASP A 171 -1.86 7.23 -7.46
N PHE A 172 -1.99 5.92 -7.75
CA PHE A 172 -3.27 5.21 -7.73
C PHE A 172 -3.93 5.27 -6.35
N LEU A 173 -3.18 5.00 -5.27
CA LEU A 173 -3.73 5.09 -3.90
C LEU A 173 -4.26 6.50 -3.62
N ARG A 174 -3.52 7.53 -3.97
CA ARG A 174 -3.91 8.94 -3.75
C ARG A 174 -5.15 9.36 -4.55
N GLN A 175 -5.34 8.81 -5.75
CA GLN A 175 -6.48 9.12 -6.61
C GLN A 175 -7.74 8.34 -6.22
N SER A 176 -7.58 7.06 -5.93
CA SER A 176 -8.71 6.17 -5.65
C SER A 176 -9.17 6.20 -4.19
N PHE A 177 -8.26 6.57 -3.28
CA PHE A 177 -8.52 6.66 -1.84
C PHE A 177 -8.06 8.03 -1.32
N PRO A 178 -8.74 9.12 -1.72
CA PRO A 178 -8.39 10.45 -1.23
C PRO A 178 -8.49 10.48 0.29
N ALA A 179 -7.49 11.09 0.94
CA ALA A 179 -7.58 11.31 2.37
C ALA A 179 -8.85 12.13 2.66
N PRO A 180 -9.65 11.79 3.67
CA PRO A 180 -10.81 12.58 4.03
C PRO A 180 -10.36 14.02 4.29
N GLU A 181 -10.91 14.97 3.53
CA GLU A 181 -10.68 16.40 3.76
C GLU A 181 -11.23 16.74 5.14
N ASN A 182 -10.34 16.82 6.15
CA ASN A 182 -10.60 17.39 7.48
C ASN A 182 -11.88 16.92 8.22
N GLU A 183 -12.34 15.68 8.06
CA GLU A 183 -13.28 15.15 9.02
C GLU A 183 -12.54 14.52 10.21
N PRO A 184 -12.84 14.93 11.45
CA PRO A 184 -12.29 14.25 12.62
C PRO A 184 -12.71 12.78 12.56
N ALA A 185 -11.84 11.89 13.01
CA ALA A 185 -11.92 10.42 12.94
C ALA A 185 -13.21 9.78 13.54
N GLU A 186 -14.26 10.55 13.74
CA GLU A 186 -15.56 10.11 14.27
C GLU A 186 -16.46 9.44 13.23
N SER A 187 -16.23 9.66 11.92
CA SER A 187 -17.11 9.14 10.87
C SER A 187 -16.70 7.75 10.33
N ILE A 188 -15.52 7.25 10.67
CA ILE A 188 -14.98 6.00 10.11
C ILE A 188 -15.48 4.74 10.85
N VAL A 189 -16.17 4.90 11.97
CA VAL A 189 -16.71 3.76 12.74
C VAL A 189 -18.24 3.81 12.74
N ARG A 190 -18.84 3.47 11.61
CA ARG A 190 -20.20 2.93 11.56
C ARG A 190 -20.08 1.41 11.41
N ILE A 191 -20.20 0.72 12.50
CA ILE A 191 -20.48 -0.71 12.57
C ILE A 191 -21.94 -0.85 12.93
#